data_910f4a4b7c64f39a0f22123ba08be7f5
#
_entry.id   910f4a4b7c64f39a0f22123ba08be7f5
#
_cell.length_a   1.000
_cell.length_b   1.000
_cell.length_c   1.000
_cell.angle_alpha   90.00
_cell.angle_beta   90.00
_cell.angle_gamma   90.00
#
_symmetry.space_group_name_H-M   'P 1'
#
loop_
_entity.id
_entity.type
_entity.pdbx_description
1 polymer ?
#
loop_
_entity_poly.entity_id
_entity_poly.type
_entity_poly.pdbx_seq_one_letter_code
_entity_poly.pdbx_strand_id
1 'polypeptide(L)'
;MIFGRVTNNLSAYKDMVINLQDEYNKTNIQGIIDQLEQDLVGLAPVKQRIKEIAALLLVQRLRKNLGLGISAAAVGLHMSFTGSPGTGKTEVATRMADILFKLGYIRKGHLITVTRDDLVGQYIGHTAPKTKEVLKRAMGGVLFIDEAYYLYKPDNER
;
A
#
# COMPACT_ATOMS: atom_id res chain seq x y z
N MET A 1 8.30 7.31 38.71
CA MET A 1 9.67 7.09 38.17
C MET A 1 9.62 6.58 36.72
N ILE A 2 8.89 7.28 35.82
CA ILE A 2 8.70 6.91 34.42
C ILE A 2 9.20 8.02 33.44
N PHE A 3 9.48 9.22 33.93
CA PHE A 3 9.93 10.34 33.11
C PHE A 3 11.43 10.38 32.77
N GLY A 4 12.26 9.51 33.40
CA GLY A 4 13.72 9.53 33.25
C GLY A 4 14.27 8.86 31.96
N ARG A 5 13.48 8.08 31.21
CA ARG A 5 13.98 7.33 30.03
C ARG A 5 13.76 8.03 28.68
N VAL A 6 12.93 9.04 28.61
CA VAL A 6 12.61 9.74 27.35
C VAL A 6 13.65 10.82 27.02
N THR A 7 14.30 11.39 28.00
CA THR A 7 15.26 12.49 27.80
C THR A 7 16.64 12.05 27.34
N ASN A 8 17.04 10.79 27.58
CA ASN A 8 18.39 10.33 27.19
C ASN A 8 18.53 9.92 25.72
N ASN A 9 17.44 9.76 24.98
CA ASN A 9 17.51 9.40 23.56
C ASN A 9 17.55 10.63 22.62
N LEU A 10 17.10 11.79 23.03
CA LEU A 10 17.07 12.97 22.18
C LEU A 10 18.45 13.53 21.84
N SER A 11 19.44 13.35 22.72
CA SER A 11 20.83 13.79 22.44
C SER A 11 21.52 12.91 21.38
N ALA A 12 21.18 11.62 21.29
CA ALA A 12 21.74 10.71 20.30
C ALA A 12 21.24 11.00 18.86
N TYR A 13 20.13 11.73 18.72
CA TYR A 13 19.55 12.08 17.41
C TYR A 13 19.91 13.48 16.94
N LYS A 14 20.52 14.33 17.79
CA LYS A 14 20.86 15.72 17.48
C LYS A 14 21.86 15.86 16.33
N ASP A 15 22.70 14.86 16.11
CA ASP A 15 23.75 14.87 15.10
C ASP A 15 23.45 13.95 13.89
N MET A 16 22.25 13.37 13.84
CA MET A 16 21.87 12.47 12.76
C MET A 16 21.23 13.25 11.61
N VAL A 17 22.06 13.72 10.72
CA VAL A 17 21.58 14.31 9.45
C VAL A 17 21.23 13.15 8.51
N ILE A 18 19.95 12.92 8.27
CA ILE A 18 19.49 11.97 7.27
C ILE A 18 19.26 12.72 5.97
N ASN A 19 19.99 12.33 4.94
CA ASN A 19 19.74 12.79 3.60
C ASN A 19 18.56 11.99 2.99
N LEU A 20 17.40 12.64 2.93
CA LEU A 20 16.19 12.01 2.35
C LEU A 20 16.40 11.62 0.88
N GLN A 21 17.22 12.36 0.14
CA GLN A 21 17.51 12.07 -1.26
C GLN A 21 18.30 10.77 -1.39
N ASP A 22 19.28 10.51 -0.52
CA ASP A 22 20.07 9.30 -0.54
C ASP A 22 19.20 8.08 -0.17
N GLU A 23 18.31 8.23 0.80
CA GLU A 23 17.37 7.17 1.16
C GLU A 23 16.34 6.90 0.05
N TYR A 24 15.86 7.94 -0.60
CA TYR A 24 14.99 7.81 -1.77
C TYR A 24 15.68 7.05 -2.91
N ASN A 25 16.93 7.41 -3.21
CA ASN A 25 17.72 6.76 -4.25
C ASN A 25 18.00 5.28 -3.94
N LYS A 26 18.28 4.93 -2.67
CA LYS A 26 18.50 3.54 -2.25
C LYS A 26 17.27 2.64 -2.46
N THR A 27 16.07 3.19 -2.38
CA THR A 27 14.83 2.41 -2.54
C THR A 27 14.46 2.15 -4.00
N ASN A 28 15.13 2.81 -4.95
CA ASN A 28 14.84 2.74 -6.39
C ASN A 28 13.35 3.01 -6.75
N ILE A 29 12.69 3.86 -5.95
CA ILE A 29 11.30 4.26 -6.20
C ILE A 29 11.20 5.06 -7.50
N GLN A 30 12.23 5.86 -7.81
CA GLN A 30 12.26 6.64 -9.04
C GLN A 30 12.10 5.76 -10.28
N GLY A 31 12.78 4.61 -10.33
CA GLY A 31 12.64 3.67 -11.45
C GLY A 31 11.21 3.14 -11.62
N ILE A 32 10.48 2.91 -10.53
CA ILE A 32 9.06 2.50 -10.60
C ILE A 32 8.20 3.65 -11.12
N ILE A 33 8.47 4.88 -10.68
CA ILE A 33 7.74 6.06 -11.13
C ILE A 33 8.01 6.33 -12.62
N ASP A 34 9.24 6.17 -13.07
CA ASP A 34 9.61 6.34 -14.48
C ASP A 34 8.92 5.28 -15.36
N GLN A 35 8.85 4.03 -14.90
CA GLN A 35 8.08 2.98 -15.57
C GLN A 35 6.58 3.34 -15.64
N LEU A 36 6.02 3.83 -14.53
CA LEU A 36 4.63 4.29 -14.52
C LEU A 36 4.38 5.42 -15.54
N GLU A 37 5.36 6.29 -15.72
CA GLU A 37 5.28 7.37 -16.71
C GLU A 37 5.30 6.87 -18.16
N GLN A 38 5.99 5.77 -18.40
CA GLN A 38 6.04 5.12 -19.73
C GLN A 38 4.78 4.30 -20.02
N ASP A 39 4.30 3.54 -19.03
CA ASP A 39 3.19 2.61 -19.20
C ASP A 39 1.83 3.32 -19.27
N LEU A 40 1.67 4.44 -18.56
CA LEU A 40 0.43 5.20 -18.51
C LEU A 40 0.58 6.55 -19.20
N VAL A 41 0.04 6.67 -20.40
CA VAL A 41 -0.01 7.95 -21.10
C VAL A 41 -1.05 8.86 -20.46
N GLY A 42 -0.65 10.09 -20.14
CA GLY A 42 -1.53 11.03 -19.42
C GLY A 42 -1.58 10.73 -17.90
N LEU A 43 -2.77 10.87 -17.29
CA LEU A 43 -3.04 10.61 -15.88
C LEU A 43 -2.11 11.38 -14.89
N ALA A 44 -1.68 12.58 -15.24
CA ALA A 44 -0.78 13.39 -14.43
C ALA A 44 -1.22 13.53 -12.96
N PRO A 45 -2.51 13.75 -12.62
CA PRO A 45 -2.95 13.80 -11.24
C PRO A 45 -2.74 12.49 -10.47
N VAL A 46 -2.95 11.33 -11.14
CA VAL A 46 -2.75 10.00 -10.54
C VAL A 46 -1.27 9.77 -10.26
N LYS A 47 -0.40 10.05 -11.23
CA LYS A 47 1.05 9.95 -11.09
C LYS A 47 1.58 10.83 -9.97
N GLN A 48 1.10 12.07 -9.88
CA GLN A 48 1.45 12.97 -8.80
C GLN A 48 1.03 12.40 -7.43
N ARG A 49 -0.18 11.85 -7.34
CA ARG A 49 -0.67 11.24 -6.11
C ARG A 49 0.16 10.04 -5.67
N ILE A 50 0.62 9.21 -6.60
CA ILE A 50 1.50 8.07 -6.31
C ILE A 50 2.85 8.57 -5.76
N LYS A 51 3.44 9.62 -6.34
CA LYS A 51 4.68 10.24 -5.85
C LYS A 51 4.51 10.75 -4.41
N GLU A 52 3.41 11.41 -4.11
CA GLU A 52 3.10 11.92 -2.77
C GLU A 52 2.96 10.79 -1.74
N ILE A 53 2.24 9.73 -2.10
CA ILE A 53 2.09 8.56 -1.23
C ILE A 53 3.44 7.88 -1.00
N ALA A 54 4.24 7.68 -2.04
CA ALA A 54 5.57 7.08 -1.93
C ALA A 54 6.49 7.90 -1.01
N ALA A 55 6.49 9.23 -1.15
CA ALA A 55 7.25 10.12 -0.29
C ALA A 55 6.78 10.05 1.18
N LEU A 56 5.47 10.06 1.42
CA LEU A 56 4.91 9.91 2.76
C LEU A 56 5.33 8.60 3.42
N LEU A 57 5.22 7.49 2.68
CA LEU A 57 5.60 6.16 3.17
C LEU A 57 7.10 6.08 3.47
N LEU A 58 7.95 6.68 2.62
CA LEU A 58 9.39 6.74 2.87
C LEU A 58 9.70 7.48 4.17
N VAL A 59 9.12 8.66 4.37
CA VAL A 59 9.32 9.45 5.61
C VAL A 59 8.85 8.67 6.84
N GLN A 60 7.71 8.00 6.76
CA GLN A 60 7.20 7.17 7.85
C GLN A 60 8.13 5.99 8.17
N ARG A 61 8.67 5.33 7.16
CA ARG A 61 9.66 4.26 7.33
C ARG A 61 10.91 4.79 8.03
N LEU A 62 11.44 5.92 7.60
CA LEU A 62 12.61 6.54 8.21
C LEU A 62 12.36 6.90 9.68
N ARG A 63 11.23 7.53 9.98
CA ARG A 63 10.83 7.83 11.37
C ARG A 63 10.77 6.58 12.23
N LYS A 64 10.20 5.48 11.70
CA LYS A 64 10.16 4.19 12.40
C LYS A 64 11.57 3.66 12.66
N ASN A 65 12.46 3.71 11.68
CA ASN A 65 13.84 3.22 11.81
C ASN A 65 14.65 4.02 12.85
N LEU A 66 14.32 5.29 13.02
CA LEU A 66 14.93 6.17 14.01
C LEU A 66 14.31 6.03 15.42
N GLY A 67 13.33 5.16 15.59
CA GLY A 67 12.62 5.08 16.87
C GLY A 67 11.75 6.30 17.18
N LEU A 68 11.58 7.21 16.22
CA LEU A 68 10.71 8.39 16.30
C LEU A 68 9.24 8.03 16.03
N GLY A 69 8.92 6.74 16.13
CA GLY A 69 7.57 6.25 15.95
C GLY A 69 6.63 6.85 16.98
N ILE A 70 5.87 7.87 16.59
CA ILE A 70 4.55 8.07 17.19
C ILE A 70 3.86 6.74 17.03
N SER A 71 3.27 6.22 18.13
CA SER A 71 2.43 5.02 18.18
C SER A 71 1.88 4.74 16.77
N ALA A 72 2.20 3.58 16.23
CA ALA A 72 1.81 3.22 14.88
C ALA A 72 0.29 3.29 14.72
N ALA A 73 -0.23 4.48 14.59
CA ALA A 73 -1.39 4.68 13.76
C ALA A 73 -0.88 4.17 12.41
N ALA A 74 -1.12 2.89 12.20
CA ALA A 74 -0.71 2.19 11.01
C ALA A 74 -1.18 3.07 9.86
N VAL A 75 -0.26 3.55 9.04
CA VAL A 75 -0.64 4.22 7.80
C VAL A 75 -1.58 3.24 7.14
N GLY A 76 -2.84 3.62 7.03
CA GLY A 76 -3.83 2.77 6.38
C GLY A 76 -3.36 2.53 4.96
N LEU A 77 -2.91 1.31 4.67
CA LEU A 77 -2.41 0.93 3.35
C LEU A 77 -3.55 0.58 2.39
N HIS A 78 -4.80 0.65 2.87
CA HIS A 78 -5.98 0.42 2.05
C HIS A 78 -6.19 1.60 1.10
N MET A 79 -6.43 1.29 -0.17
CA MET A 79 -6.59 2.29 -1.23
C MET A 79 -7.82 1.97 -2.06
N SER A 80 -8.49 3.01 -2.55
CA SER A 80 -9.58 2.89 -3.50
C SER A 80 -9.18 3.56 -4.80
N PHE A 81 -9.35 2.86 -5.91
CA PHE A 81 -9.11 3.37 -7.26
C PHE A 81 -10.46 3.55 -7.97
N THR A 82 -10.80 4.78 -8.29
CA THR A 82 -12.05 5.12 -8.98
C THR A 82 -11.74 5.59 -10.42
N GLY A 83 -12.60 5.23 -11.35
CA GLY A 83 -12.47 5.62 -12.74
C GLY A 83 -13.17 4.64 -13.68
N SER A 84 -13.37 5.06 -14.93
CA SER A 84 -14.00 4.26 -15.98
C SER A 84 -13.23 2.95 -16.25
N PRO A 85 -13.86 1.92 -16.81
CA PRO A 85 -13.18 0.72 -17.30
C PRO A 85 -12.04 1.08 -18.27
N GLY A 86 -10.94 0.32 -18.25
CA GLY A 86 -9.82 0.54 -19.16
C GLY A 86 -8.91 1.74 -18.84
N THR A 87 -9.08 2.43 -17.72
CA THR A 87 -8.26 3.61 -17.34
C THR A 87 -6.94 3.26 -16.63
N GLY A 88 -6.52 2.00 -16.64
CA GLY A 88 -5.24 1.58 -16.05
C GLY A 88 -5.25 1.37 -14.53
N LYS A 89 -6.42 1.20 -13.89
CA LYS A 89 -6.53 0.98 -12.44
C LYS A 89 -5.67 -0.18 -11.94
N THR A 90 -5.70 -1.30 -12.64
CA THR A 90 -4.91 -2.50 -12.30
C THR A 90 -3.41 -2.24 -12.41
N GLU A 91 -2.98 -1.50 -13.45
CA GLU A 91 -1.58 -1.11 -13.62
C GLU A 91 -1.10 -0.22 -12.46
N VAL A 92 -1.90 0.78 -12.11
CA VAL A 92 -1.63 1.62 -10.92
C VAL A 92 -1.54 0.79 -9.65
N ALA A 93 -2.44 -0.17 -9.44
CA ALA A 93 -2.41 -1.06 -8.28
C ALA A 93 -1.13 -1.92 -8.25
N THR A 94 -0.68 -2.42 -9.40
CA THR A 94 0.58 -3.17 -9.54
C THR A 94 1.78 -2.32 -9.14
N ARG A 95 1.88 -1.09 -9.65
CA ARG A 95 2.97 -0.18 -9.29
C ARG A 95 2.94 0.22 -7.82
N MET A 96 1.75 0.37 -7.23
CA MET A 96 1.62 0.60 -5.78
C MET A 96 2.10 -0.59 -4.96
N ALA A 97 1.81 -1.83 -5.40
CA ALA A 97 2.34 -3.03 -4.75
C ALA A 97 3.88 -3.06 -4.79
N ASP A 98 4.50 -2.70 -5.92
CA ASP A 98 5.95 -2.60 -6.06
C ASP A 98 6.55 -1.56 -5.10
N ILE A 99 5.93 -0.37 -5.00
CA ILE A 99 6.36 0.69 -4.07
C ILE A 99 6.27 0.19 -2.63
N LEU A 100 5.15 -0.40 -2.22
CA LEU A 100 4.96 -0.95 -0.88
C LEU A 100 5.98 -2.04 -0.55
N PHE A 101 6.32 -2.90 -1.51
CA PHE A 101 7.34 -3.92 -1.37
C PHE A 101 8.74 -3.32 -1.21
N LYS A 102 9.13 -2.40 -2.09
CA LYS A 102 10.43 -1.71 -2.03
C LYS A 102 10.62 -0.94 -0.72
N LEU A 103 9.55 -0.35 -0.22
CA LEU A 103 9.55 0.34 1.08
C LEU A 103 9.45 -0.62 2.28
N GLY A 104 9.28 -1.94 2.06
CA GLY A 104 9.22 -2.94 3.13
C GLY A 104 7.92 -2.92 3.94
N TYR A 105 6.83 -2.37 3.41
CA TYR A 105 5.50 -2.42 4.04
C TYR A 105 4.82 -3.77 3.83
N ILE A 106 5.14 -4.46 2.75
CA ILE A 106 4.68 -5.82 2.47
C ILE A 106 5.88 -6.74 2.27
N ARG A 107 5.68 -8.04 2.53
CA ARG A 107 6.77 -9.04 2.50
C ARG A 107 7.03 -9.59 1.10
N LYS A 108 6.01 -9.57 0.25
CA LYS A 108 6.02 -10.11 -1.10
C LYS A 108 5.47 -9.05 -2.06
N GLY A 109 6.14 -8.82 -3.17
CA GLY A 109 5.72 -7.83 -4.16
C GLY A 109 4.62 -8.31 -5.12
N HIS A 110 3.87 -9.38 -4.78
CA HIS A 110 2.84 -9.90 -5.66
C HIS A 110 1.48 -9.23 -5.44
N LEU A 111 0.76 -9.08 -6.53
CA LEU A 111 -0.63 -8.64 -6.58
C LEU A 111 -1.53 -9.83 -6.93
N ILE A 112 -2.55 -10.05 -6.14
CA ILE A 112 -3.63 -11.00 -6.47
C ILE A 112 -4.84 -10.19 -6.87
N THR A 113 -5.20 -10.27 -8.15
CA THR A 113 -6.41 -9.64 -8.68
C THR A 113 -7.58 -10.61 -8.60
N VAL A 114 -8.69 -10.16 -8.07
CA VAL A 114 -9.93 -10.92 -7.92
C VAL A 114 -11.13 -10.06 -8.22
N THR A 115 -12.21 -10.72 -8.62
CA THR A 115 -13.53 -10.13 -8.79
C THR A 115 -14.47 -10.61 -7.68
N ARG A 116 -15.72 -10.14 -7.69
CA ARG A 116 -16.76 -10.64 -6.78
C ARG A 116 -16.90 -12.14 -6.84
N ASP A 117 -16.87 -12.72 -8.04
CA ASP A 117 -17.11 -14.15 -8.25
C ASP A 117 -15.98 -15.03 -7.68
N ASP A 118 -14.78 -14.48 -7.51
CA ASP A 118 -13.68 -15.16 -6.82
C ASP A 118 -13.84 -15.16 -5.29
N LEU A 119 -14.61 -14.24 -4.74
CA LEU A 119 -14.80 -14.07 -3.30
C LEU A 119 -16.10 -14.70 -2.81
N VAL A 120 -17.16 -14.56 -3.59
CA VAL A 120 -18.52 -14.98 -3.22
C VAL A 120 -18.80 -16.37 -3.77
N GLY A 121 -19.28 -17.26 -2.91
CA GLY A 121 -19.73 -18.60 -3.30
C GLY A 121 -21.10 -18.57 -3.98
N GLN A 122 -21.34 -19.56 -4.85
CA GLN A 122 -22.64 -19.71 -5.52
C GLN A 122 -23.74 -20.25 -4.57
N TYR A 123 -23.34 -20.99 -3.53
CA TYR A 123 -24.25 -21.62 -2.56
C TYR A 123 -24.01 -21.08 -1.15
N ILE A 124 -25.03 -21.22 -0.30
CA ILE A 124 -24.93 -20.85 1.12
C ILE A 124 -23.79 -21.63 1.77
N GLY A 125 -22.93 -20.97 2.52
CA GLY A 125 -21.77 -21.57 3.19
C GLY A 125 -20.49 -21.66 2.36
N HIS A 126 -20.52 -21.42 1.05
CA HIS A 126 -19.33 -21.50 0.19
C HIS A 126 -18.50 -20.22 0.15
N THR A 127 -19.08 -19.08 0.50
CA THR A 127 -18.39 -17.78 0.47
C THR A 127 -17.19 -17.73 1.42
N ALA A 128 -17.37 -18.14 2.67
CA ALA A 128 -16.32 -18.05 3.67
C ALA A 128 -15.06 -18.87 3.35
N PRO A 129 -15.17 -20.18 2.95
CA PRO A 129 -14.00 -20.95 2.54
C PRO A 129 -13.30 -20.34 1.32
N LYS A 130 -14.06 -19.90 0.31
CA LYS A 130 -13.55 -19.32 -0.93
C LYS A 130 -12.79 -18.02 -0.67
N THR A 131 -13.38 -17.10 0.08
CA THR A 131 -12.73 -15.86 0.49
C THR A 131 -11.45 -16.13 1.30
N LYS A 132 -11.50 -17.12 2.23
CA LYS A 132 -10.33 -17.50 3.05
C LYS A 132 -9.17 -18.01 2.20
N GLU A 133 -9.45 -18.77 1.14
CA GLU A 133 -8.43 -19.23 0.20
C GLU A 133 -7.77 -18.05 -0.54
N VAL A 134 -8.57 -17.14 -1.07
CA VAL A 134 -8.07 -15.92 -1.71
C VAL A 134 -7.19 -15.10 -0.77
N LEU A 135 -7.64 -14.88 0.46
CA LEU A 135 -6.86 -14.16 1.47
C LEU A 135 -5.53 -14.84 1.78
N LYS A 136 -5.50 -16.18 1.87
CA LYS A 136 -4.25 -16.95 2.04
C LYS A 136 -3.28 -16.73 0.88
N ARG A 137 -3.75 -16.73 -0.35
CA ARG A 137 -2.95 -16.49 -1.56
C ARG A 137 -2.37 -15.07 -1.57
N ALA A 138 -3.14 -14.08 -1.14
CA ALA A 138 -2.72 -12.68 -1.08
C ALA A 138 -1.81 -12.36 0.11
N MET A 139 -1.67 -13.27 1.07
CA MET A 139 -0.96 -13.02 2.32
C MET A 139 0.50 -12.60 2.10
N GLY A 140 0.84 -11.44 2.63
CA GLY A 140 2.16 -10.82 2.52
C GLY A 140 2.34 -9.97 1.26
N GLY A 141 1.37 -9.96 0.34
CA GLY A 141 1.30 -9.12 -0.85
C GLY A 141 0.12 -8.16 -0.83
N VAL A 142 -0.45 -7.90 -1.99
CA VAL A 142 -1.61 -7.01 -2.18
C VAL A 142 -2.78 -7.80 -2.76
N LEU A 143 -3.95 -7.64 -2.19
CA LEU A 143 -5.21 -8.09 -2.77
C LEU A 143 -5.89 -6.91 -3.47
N PHE A 144 -6.03 -7.01 -4.78
CA PHE A 144 -6.77 -6.05 -5.60
C PHE A 144 -8.15 -6.64 -5.95
N ILE A 145 -9.18 -6.01 -5.45
CA ILE A 145 -10.57 -6.40 -5.75
C ILE A 145 -11.05 -5.50 -6.87
N ASP A 146 -11.14 -6.08 -8.07
CA ASP A 146 -11.67 -5.34 -9.21
C ASP A 146 -13.20 -5.31 -9.15
N GLU A 147 -13.77 -4.21 -9.62
CA GLU A 147 -15.22 -3.98 -9.63
C GLU A 147 -15.88 -4.23 -8.25
N ALA A 148 -15.22 -3.76 -7.18
CA ALA A 148 -15.63 -4.00 -5.80
C ALA A 148 -17.07 -3.57 -5.48
N TYR A 149 -17.65 -2.66 -6.26
CA TYR A 149 -19.04 -2.23 -6.12
C TYR A 149 -20.04 -3.38 -6.33
N TYR A 150 -19.68 -4.45 -7.04
CA TYR A 150 -20.52 -5.65 -7.16
C TYR A 150 -20.61 -6.49 -5.87
N LEU A 151 -19.74 -6.24 -4.90
CA LEU A 151 -19.84 -6.88 -3.58
C LEU A 151 -21.02 -6.34 -2.77
N TYR A 152 -21.43 -5.12 -3.04
CA TYR A 152 -22.58 -4.51 -2.39
C TYR A 152 -23.86 -4.90 -3.14
N LYS A 153 -24.78 -5.57 -2.43
CA LYS A 153 -26.16 -5.83 -2.88
C LYS A 153 -27.11 -5.19 -1.89
N PRO A 154 -27.85 -4.15 -2.29
CA PRO A 154 -28.80 -3.49 -1.38
C PRO A 154 -29.94 -4.40 -0.95
N ASP A 155 -30.24 -5.48 -1.68
CA ASP A 155 -31.39 -6.38 -1.39
C ASP A 155 -31.07 -7.46 -0.33
N ASN A 156 -29.89 -7.51 0.27
CA ASN A 156 -29.53 -8.46 1.31
C ASN A 156 -29.73 -7.95 2.75
N GLU A 157 -30.50 -6.90 2.96
CA GLU A 157 -31.00 -6.53 4.29
C GLU A 157 -32.22 -7.41 4.65
N ARG A 158 -31.99 -8.71 4.85
CA ARG A 158 -32.92 -9.60 5.53
C ARG A 158 -32.16 -10.60 6.37
#